data_6efa226897ba7bfb9e9f076ece5b2cc5
#
_entry.id   6efa226897ba7bfb9e9f076ece5b2cc5
#
_cell.length_a   1.000
_cell.length_b   1.000
_cell.length_c   1.000
_cell.angle_alpha   90.00
_cell.angle_beta   90.00
_cell.angle_gamma   90.00
#
_symmetry.space_group_name_H-M   'P 1'
#
loop_
_entity.id
_entity.type
_entity.pdbx_description
1 polymer ?
#
loop_
_entity_poly.entity_id
_entity_poly.type
_entity_poly.pdbx_seq_one_letter_code
_entity_poly.pdbx_strand_id
1 'polypeptide(L)'
;MNIMIYNREKSLKSVTKEGQRSIRIDRLGNMSVTTALVYEMQLTDGDTVSLANDEDDPKKWYLCKAADGFPVRIDRTPRRNNKPRSEGEVCYGAKFNSRWLGRKILDCVGVEGPATFMISPGAIELDGNVYYRIIISNPIIRENRVYTRKPKMAEVEF
;
A
#
# COMPACT_ATOMS: atom_id res chain seq x y z
N MET A 1 -1.14 36.17 -21.16
CA MET A 1 -1.67 35.02 -20.44
C MET A 1 -1.28 33.73 -21.18
N ASN A 2 -0.54 32.88 -20.52
CA ASN A 2 -0.12 31.61 -21.11
C ASN A 2 -1.07 30.51 -20.64
N ILE A 3 -1.83 29.96 -21.57
CA ILE A 3 -2.78 28.89 -21.27
C ILE A 3 -2.12 27.56 -21.61
N MET A 4 -2.06 26.67 -20.62
CA MET A 4 -1.61 25.32 -20.84
C MET A 4 -2.80 24.39 -21.10
N ILE A 5 -2.78 23.75 -22.25
CA ILE A 5 -3.79 22.76 -22.61
C ILE A 5 -3.27 21.37 -22.26
N TYR A 6 -4.00 20.67 -21.42
CA TYR A 6 -3.70 19.29 -21.10
C TYR A 6 -4.31 18.38 -22.15
N ASN A 7 -3.47 17.74 -22.93
CA ASN A 7 -3.89 16.77 -23.92
C ASN A 7 -3.72 15.35 -23.39
N ARG A 8 -4.11 14.38 -24.17
CA ARG A 8 -4.03 12.98 -23.81
C ARG A 8 -2.60 12.53 -23.49
N GLU A 9 -1.60 13.01 -24.23
CA GLU A 9 -0.21 12.65 -23.99
C GLU A 9 0.31 13.22 -22.67
N LYS A 10 -0.06 14.45 -22.33
CA LYS A 10 0.33 15.07 -21.07
C LYS A 10 -0.38 14.48 -19.86
N SER A 11 -1.55 13.88 -20.05
CA SER A 11 -2.31 13.25 -18.99
C SER A 11 -1.97 11.77 -18.79
N LEU A 12 -1.34 11.14 -19.77
CA LEU A 12 -0.89 9.74 -19.70
C LEU A 12 0.48 9.62 -19.04
N LYS A 13 0.57 10.05 -17.80
CA LYS A 13 1.75 9.74 -17.02
C LYS A 13 1.74 8.28 -16.61
N SER A 14 2.92 7.66 -16.61
CA SER A 14 3.08 6.30 -16.12
C SER A 14 2.59 6.20 -14.68
N VAL A 15 1.49 5.49 -14.50
CA VAL A 15 0.83 5.35 -13.19
C VAL A 15 1.67 4.52 -12.23
N THR A 16 2.57 3.70 -12.72
CA THR A 16 3.29 2.70 -11.93
C THR A 16 4.40 3.28 -11.05
N LYS A 17 5.10 4.32 -11.51
CA LYS A 17 6.20 4.93 -10.74
C LYS A 17 5.80 6.20 -10.01
N GLU A 18 4.80 6.92 -10.51
CA GLU A 18 4.38 8.22 -10.02
C GLU A 18 3.00 8.19 -9.32
N GLY A 19 2.48 6.98 -9.09
CA GLY A 19 1.18 6.80 -8.46
C GLY A 19 1.17 7.20 -6.99
N GLN A 20 0.00 7.04 -6.39
CA GLN A 20 -0.23 7.33 -4.99
C GLN A 20 0.66 6.49 -4.08
N ARG A 21 1.27 7.13 -3.10
CA ARG A 21 2.10 6.50 -2.09
C ARG A 21 1.26 6.27 -0.84
N SER A 22 0.90 5.03 -0.58
CA SER A 22 0.07 4.69 0.57
C SER A 22 0.33 3.28 1.06
N ILE A 23 -0.09 3.02 2.30
CA ILE A 23 -0.10 1.70 2.92
C ILE A 23 -1.50 1.42 3.45
N ARG A 24 -2.02 0.24 3.14
CA ARG A 24 -3.30 -0.24 3.67
C ARG A 24 -3.03 -1.27 4.74
N ILE A 25 -3.67 -1.10 5.88
CA ILE A 25 -3.48 -1.96 7.06
C ILE A 25 -4.84 -2.46 7.53
N ASP A 26 -4.94 -3.77 7.81
CA ASP A 26 -6.13 -4.35 8.42
C ASP A 26 -5.82 -5.02 9.77
N ARG A 27 -6.87 -5.45 10.49
CA ARG A 27 -6.70 -6.05 11.81
C ARG A 27 -6.16 -7.48 11.78
N LEU A 28 -6.19 -8.13 10.63
CA LEU A 28 -5.54 -9.42 10.43
C LEU A 28 -4.02 -9.27 10.23
N GLY A 29 -3.55 -8.02 10.18
CA GLY A 29 -2.15 -7.70 10.01
C GLY A 29 -1.68 -7.65 8.58
N ASN A 30 -2.59 -7.75 7.61
CA ASN A 30 -2.23 -7.63 6.21
C ASN A 30 -1.92 -6.18 5.90
N MET A 31 -0.72 -5.93 5.41
CA MET A 31 -0.24 -4.62 5.03
C MET A 31 0.14 -4.62 3.57
N SER A 32 -0.42 -3.68 2.82
CA SER A 32 -0.18 -3.56 1.39
C SER A 32 0.35 -2.18 1.07
N VAL A 33 1.48 -2.11 0.37
CA VAL A 33 2.05 -0.85 -0.10
C VAL A 33 1.83 -0.70 -1.59
N THR A 34 1.67 0.53 -2.03
CA THR A 34 1.41 0.83 -3.43
C THR A 34 2.63 0.62 -4.31
N THR A 35 2.39 0.47 -5.60
CA THR A 35 3.44 0.27 -6.61
C THR A 35 4.50 1.38 -6.58
N ALA A 36 4.08 2.63 -6.40
CA ALA A 36 5.00 3.77 -6.32
C ALA A 36 6.02 3.59 -5.19
N LEU A 37 5.58 3.08 -4.01
CA LEU A 37 6.48 2.81 -2.89
C LEU A 37 7.42 1.64 -3.17
N VAL A 38 6.94 0.61 -3.85
CA VAL A 38 7.79 -0.53 -4.24
C VAL A 38 8.98 -0.05 -5.07
N TYR A 39 8.74 0.81 -6.04
CA TYR A 39 9.81 1.37 -6.88
C TYR A 39 10.72 2.32 -6.09
N GLU A 40 10.14 3.17 -5.27
CA GLU A 40 10.92 4.14 -4.48
C GLU A 40 11.82 3.46 -3.44
N MET A 41 11.28 2.47 -2.74
CA MET A 41 12.03 1.70 -1.75
C MET A 41 12.89 0.60 -2.37
N GLN A 42 12.76 0.38 -3.67
CA GLN A 42 13.46 -0.70 -4.40
C GLN A 42 13.21 -2.07 -3.75
N LEU A 43 11.94 -2.34 -3.45
CA LEU A 43 11.54 -3.60 -2.82
C LEU A 43 11.61 -4.75 -3.82
N THR A 44 12.17 -5.86 -3.36
CA THR A 44 12.20 -7.13 -4.10
C THR A 44 11.64 -8.24 -3.21
N ASP A 45 11.27 -9.37 -3.83
CA ASP A 45 10.78 -10.52 -3.05
C ASP A 45 11.85 -10.98 -2.05
N GLY A 46 11.43 -11.16 -0.82
CA GLY A 46 12.31 -11.57 0.25
C GLY A 46 12.97 -10.43 1.01
N ASP A 47 12.84 -9.20 0.55
CA ASP A 47 13.23 -8.04 1.35
C ASP A 47 12.40 -7.99 2.63
N THR A 48 12.98 -7.49 3.71
CA THR A 48 12.30 -7.38 4.98
C THR A 48 12.04 -5.91 5.32
N VAL A 49 10.81 -5.64 5.74
CA VAL A 49 10.35 -4.31 6.12
C VAL A 49 9.71 -4.34 7.49
N SER A 50 9.62 -3.18 8.13
CA SER A 50 8.93 -3.03 9.39
C SER A 50 8.34 -1.64 9.51
N LEU A 51 7.46 -1.49 10.49
CA LEU A 51 6.98 -0.19 10.93
C LEU A 51 7.78 0.23 12.16
N ALA A 52 8.12 1.50 12.22
CA ALA A 52 8.79 2.08 13.37
C ALA A 52 8.01 3.28 13.86
N ASN A 53 8.08 3.56 15.15
CA ASN A 53 7.54 4.80 15.69
C ASN A 53 8.61 5.54 16.46
N ASP A 54 8.41 6.85 16.62
CA ASP A 54 9.30 7.69 17.39
C ASP A 54 9.04 7.46 18.89
N GLU A 55 10.09 7.17 19.65
CA GLU A 55 9.98 6.98 21.09
C GLU A 55 9.50 8.25 21.82
N ASP A 56 9.86 9.43 21.30
CA ASP A 56 9.47 10.71 21.86
C ASP A 56 8.05 11.13 21.46
N ASP A 57 7.56 10.63 20.33
CA ASP A 57 6.20 10.87 19.85
C ASP A 57 5.61 9.59 19.26
N PRO A 58 4.92 8.77 20.07
CA PRO A 58 4.40 7.46 19.62
C PRO A 58 3.38 7.53 18.48
N LYS A 59 2.89 8.72 18.14
CA LYS A 59 1.98 8.92 17.00
C LYS A 59 2.70 9.10 15.67
N LYS A 60 4.02 9.26 15.69
CA LYS A 60 4.81 9.35 14.46
C LYS A 60 5.26 7.96 14.04
N TRP A 61 4.65 7.47 12.99
CA TRP A 61 4.94 6.16 12.42
C TRP A 61 5.72 6.28 11.11
N TYR A 62 6.56 5.30 10.87
CA TYR A 62 7.43 5.23 9.69
C TYR A 62 7.44 3.81 9.13
N LEU A 63 7.54 3.73 7.80
CA LEU A 63 7.81 2.49 7.09
C LEU A 63 9.30 2.45 6.74
N CYS A 64 9.96 1.34 6.99
CA CYS A 64 11.39 1.20 6.72
C CYS A 64 11.77 -0.22 6.34
N LYS A 65 12.90 -0.37 5.66
CA LYS A 65 13.54 -1.67 5.51
C LYS A 65 14.28 -1.99 6.80
N ALA A 66 14.10 -3.21 7.32
CA ALA A 66 14.74 -3.65 8.54
C ALA A 66 15.24 -5.08 8.38
N ALA A 67 16.47 -5.36 8.80
CA ALA A 67 17.07 -6.69 8.67
C ALA A 67 16.27 -7.77 9.41
N ASP A 68 15.66 -7.40 10.54
CA ASP A 68 14.83 -8.30 11.36
C ASP A 68 13.32 -8.05 11.13
N GLY A 69 12.98 -7.49 9.97
CA GLY A 69 11.60 -7.16 9.64
C GLY A 69 10.81 -8.34 9.08
N PHE A 70 9.65 -7.99 8.54
CA PHE A 70 8.72 -8.95 7.95
C PHE A 70 8.99 -9.11 6.47
N PRO A 71 8.99 -10.34 5.94
CA PRO A 71 9.27 -10.56 4.52
C PRO A 71 8.18 -9.99 3.64
N VAL A 72 8.61 -9.36 2.56
CA VAL A 72 7.74 -8.71 1.59
C VAL A 72 7.53 -9.63 0.39
N ARG A 73 6.29 -9.70 -0.06
CA ARG A 73 5.89 -10.37 -1.28
C ARG A 73 5.42 -9.34 -2.29
N ILE A 74 6.06 -9.32 -3.45
CA ILE A 74 5.67 -8.42 -4.53
C ILE A 74 4.49 -9.00 -5.29
N ASP A 75 3.41 -8.23 -5.43
CA ASP A 75 2.27 -8.60 -6.26
C ASP A 75 2.60 -8.31 -7.72
N ARG A 76 2.52 -9.33 -8.54
CA ARG A 76 2.79 -9.25 -9.97
C ARG A 76 1.56 -9.64 -10.77
N THR A 77 1.57 -9.29 -12.05
CA THR A 77 0.52 -9.70 -12.98
C THR A 77 0.35 -11.21 -12.95
N PRO A 78 -0.86 -11.72 -12.72
CA PRO A 78 -1.09 -13.15 -12.70
C PRO A 78 -0.75 -13.79 -14.05
N ARG A 79 -0.18 -14.98 -14.00
CA ARG A 79 0.09 -15.78 -15.20
C ARG A 79 -1.23 -16.16 -15.86
N ARG A 80 -1.34 -15.86 -17.14
CA ARG A 80 -2.44 -16.37 -17.97
C ARG A 80 -1.96 -17.60 -18.74
N ASN A 81 -2.74 -18.68 -18.71
CA ASN A 81 -2.53 -19.86 -19.54
C ASN A 81 -1.15 -20.52 -19.41
N ASN A 82 -0.61 -20.60 -18.21
CA ASN A 82 0.70 -21.21 -17.93
C ASN A 82 1.86 -20.67 -18.78
N LYS A 83 1.71 -19.49 -19.35
CA LYS A 83 2.81 -18.85 -20.07
C LYS A 83 3.87 -18.38 -19.08
N PRO A 84 5.17 -18.55 -19.40
CA PRO A 84 6.21 -17.99 -18.57
C PRO A 84 6.06 -16.47 -18.44
N ARG A 85 6.39 -15.93 -17.30
CA ARG A 85 6.37 -14.49 -17.08
C ARG A 85 7.37 -13.85 -18.03
N SER A 86 6.88 -12.91 -18.83
CA SER A 86 7.71 -12.16 -19.75
C SER A 86 8.40 -10.98 -19.06
N GLU A 87 9.51 -10.54 -19.63
CA GLU A 87 10.11 -9.25 -19.26
C GLU A 87 9.07 -8.14 -19.42
N GLY A 88 8.94 -7.29 -18.42
CA GLY A 88 7.95 -6.22 -18.40
C GLY A 88 6.68 -6.51 -17.61
N GLU A 89 6.71 -7.47 -16.70
CA GLU A 89 5.61 -7.68 -15.75
C GLU A 89 5.33 -6.42 -14.96
N VAL A 90 4.03 -6.10 -14.85
CA VAL A 90 3.58 -4.97 -14.05
C VAL A 90 3.50 -5.39 -12.59
N CYS A 91 4.18 -4.66 -11.73
CA CYS A 91 4.07 -4.80 -10.29
C CYS A 91 2.83 -4.04 -9.80
N TYR A 92 2.02 -4.67 -8.96
CA TYR A 92 0.82 -4.07 -8.36
C TYR A 92 1.00 -3.68 -6.89
N GLY A 93 2.21 -3.61 -6.43
CA GLY A 93 2.51 -3.31 -5.05
C GLY A 93 3.13 -4.48 -4.33
N ALA A 94 3.22 -4.38 -3.02
CA ALA A 94 3.82 -5.42 -2.19
C ALA A 94 3.00 -5.62 -0.93
N LYS A 95 3.07 -6.83 -0.37
CA LYS A 95 2.36 -7.21 0.84
C LYS A 95 3.30 -7.82 1.87
N PHE A 96 3.04 -7.54 3.12
CA PHE A 96 3.65 -8.20 4.26
C PHE A 96 2.61 -8.32 5.38
N ASN A 97 2.89 -9.15 6.38
CA ASN A 97 1.93 -9.41 7.44
C ASN A 97 2.56 -9.32 8.82
N SER A 98 1.90 -8.61 9.70
CA SER A 98 2.14 -8.64 11.14
C SER A 98 0.86 -8.25 11.87
N ARG A 99 0.18 -9.24 12.43
CA ARG A 99 -1.07 -9.00 13.16
C ARG A 99 -0.86 -8.04 14.34
N TRP A 100 0.21 -8.21 15.06
CA TRP A 100 0.51 -7.36 16.22
C TRP A 100 0.72 -5.89 15.82
N LEU A 101 1.53 -5.63 14.81
CA LEU A 101 1.78 -4.27 14.31
C LEU A 101 0.53 -3.65 13.69
N GLY A 102 -0.22 -4.41 12.91
CA GLY A 102 -1.46 -3.94 12.31
C GLY A 102 -2.47 -3.48 13.36
N ARG A 103 -2.67 -4.26 14.39
CA ARG A 103 -3.54 -3.89 15.52
C ARG A 103 -3.01 -2.69 16.28
N LYS A 104 -1.71 -2.65 16.53
CA LYS A 104 -1.08 -1.56 17.28
C LYS A 104 -1.26 -0.21 16.59
N ILE A 105 -1.02 -0.12 15.29
CA ILE A 105 -1.19 1.14 14.57
C ILE A 105 -2.67 1.51 14.44
N LEU A 106 -3.56 0.57 14.18
CA LEU A 106 -4.99 0.84 14.09
C LEU A 106 -5.57 1.29 15.44
N ASP A 107 -5.13 0.71 16.54
CA ASP A 107 -5.54 1.14 17.87
C ASP A 107 -4.99 2.51 18.23
N CYS A 108 -3.77 2.83 17.81
CA CYS A 108 -3.18 4.15 17.98
C CYS A 108 -3.99 5.23 17.25
N VAL A 109 -4.52 4.91 16.08
CA VAL A 109 -5.37 5.81 15.28
C VAL A 109 -6.82 5.82 15.77
N GLY A 110 -7.27 4.76 16.43
CA GLY A 110 -8.65 4.60 16.89
C GLY A 110 -9.61 4.08 15.82
N VAL A 111 -9.11 3.27 14.89
CA VAL A 111 -9.90 2.71 13.80
C VAL A 111 -10.06 1.21 13.99
N GLU A 112 -11.28 0.70 13.83
CA GLU A 112 -11.56 -0.73 13.97
C GLU A 112 -11.33 -1.52 12.69
N GLY A 113 -11.65 -0.96 11.56
CA GLY A 113 -11.58 -1.63 10.27
C GLY A 113 -10.29 -1.34 9.50
N PRO A 114 -10.17 -1.91 8.30
CA PRO A 114 -9.03 -1.63 7.45
C PRO A 114 -8.99 -0.14 7.07
N ALA A 115 -7.79 0.41 7.10
CA ALA A 115 -7.56 1.82 6.77
C ALA A 115 -6.36 1.97 5.84
N THR A 116 -6.42 2.96 4.99
CA THR A 116 -5.31 3.34 4.11
C THR A 116 -4.71 4.64 4.60
N PHE A 117 -3.40 4.65 4.77
CA PHE A 117 -2.65 5.81 5.21
C PHE A 117 -1.74 6.30 4.10
N MET A 118 -1.70 7.61 3.89
CA MET A 118 -0.79 8.21 2.93
C MET A 118 0.63 8.20 3.48
N ILE A 119 1.59 8.05 2.58
CA ILE A 119 3.01 8.16 2.90
C ILE A 119 3.50 9.53 2.46
N SER A 120 4.15 10.26 3.37
CA SER A 120 4.68 11.59 3.08
C SER A 120 5.76 11.52 1.99
N PRO A 121 5.78 12.47 1.05
CA PRO A 121 6.91 12.57 0.12
C PRO A 121 8.17 12.97 0.88
N GLY A 122 9.29 12.43 0.46
CA GLY A 122 10.56 12.69 1.11
C GLY A 122 10.84 11.74 2.27
N ALA A 123 11.86 10.94 2.09
CA ALA A 123 12.33 10.02 3.12
C ALA A 123 13.24 10.74 4.11
N ILE A 124 13.22 10.28 5.35
CA ILE A 124 14.15 10.73 6.39
C ILE A 124 15.26 9.71 6.50
N GLU A 125 16.49 10.14 6.35
CA GLU A 125 17.65 9.28 6.55
C GLU A 125 18.22 9.49 7.96
N LEU A 126 18.30 8.40 8.72
CA LEU A 126 18.82 8.41 10.08
C LEU A 126 19.66 7.16 10.32
N ASP A 127 20.91 7.33 10.72
CA ASP A 127 21.85 6.23 11.02
C ASP A 127 21.99 5.21 9.88
N GLY A 128 21.97 5.67 8.62
CA GLY A 128 22.05 4.82 7.44
C GLY A 128 20.76 4.11 7.05
N ASN A 129 19.69 4.31 7.78
CA ASN A 129 18.36 3.78 7.48
C ASN A 129 17.47 4.88 6.90
N VAL A 130 16.60 4.48 5.98
CA VAL A 130 15.65 5.39 5.33
C VAL A 130 14.25 5.13 5.87
N TYR A 131 13.61 6.17 6.38
CA TYR A 131 12.29 6.10 6.98
C TYR A 131 11.28 6.90 6.17
N TYR A 132 10.16 6.27 5.84
CA TYR A 132 9.06 6.88 5.11
C TYR A 132 7.91 7.15 6.08
N ARG A 133 7.57 8.42 6.30
CA ARG A 133 6.56 8.78 7.28
C ARG A 133 5.16 8.38 6.84
N ILE A 134 4.46 7.65 7.71
CA ILE A 134 3.05 7.28 7.55
C ILE A 134 2.20 8.38 8.17
N ILE A 135 1.33 9.00 7.38
CA ILE A 135 0.44 10.07 7.86
C ILE A 135 -0.81 9.40 8.44
N ILE A 136 -0.92 9.41 9.76
CA ILE A 136 -2.04 8.75 10.45
C ILE A 136 -3.19 9.69 10.81
N SER A 137 -3.05 11.00 10.55
CA SER A 137 -4.05 12.00 10.91
C SER A 137 -5.35 11.91 10.08
N ASN A 138 -5.26 11.40 8.86
CA ASN A 138 -6.40 11.29 7.95
C ASN A 138 -6.48 9.88 7.34
N PRO A 139 -6.87 8.87 8.13
CA PRO A 139 -7.01 7.52 7.59
C PRO A 139 -8.16 7.48 6.56
N ILE A 140 -7.91 6.84 5.44
CA ILE A 140 -8.93 6.60 4.42
C ILE A 140 -9.61 5.28 4.74
N ILE A 141 -10.86 5.37 5.16
CA ILE A 141 -11.67 4.20 5.49
C ILE A 141 -12.68 4.01 4.37
N ARG A 142 -12.53 2.90 3.65
CA ARG A 142 -13.51 2.52 2.64
C ARG A 142 -14.46 1.53 3.28
N GLU A 143 -15.75 1.82 3.20
CA GLU A 143 -16.78 0.86 3.57
C GLU A 143 -16.62 -0.40 2.71
N ASN A 144 -16.65 -1.57 3.37
CA ASN A 144 -16.68 -2.81 2.66
C ASN A 144 -17.92 -2.79 1.76
N ARG A 145 -17.69 -2.89 0.44
CA ARG A 145 -18.79 -3.12 -0.49
C ARG A 145 -19.44 -4.44 -0.10
N VAL A 146 -20.62 -4.35 0.47
CA VAL A 146 -21.45 -5.52 0.63
C VAL A 146 -21.93 -5.89 -0.76
N TYR A 147 -21.31 -6.89 -1.36
CA TYR A 147 -21.86 -7.49 -2.57
C TYR A 147 -23.11 -8.26 -2.17
N THR A 148 -24.24 -7.58 -2.20
CA THR A 148 -25.49 -8.29 -2.23
C THR A 148 -25.56 -9.02 -3.56
N ARG A 149 -25.51 -10.34 -3.52
CA ARG A 149 -25.82 -11.15 -4.70
C ARG A 149 -27.17 -10.67 -5.23
N LYS A 150 -27.19 -10.24 -6.49
CA LYS A 150 -28.47 -10.06 -7.16
C LYS A 150 -29.22 -11.40 -7.08
N PRO A 151 -30.50 -11.41 -6.66
CA PRO A 151 -31.26 -12.64 -6.66
C PRO A 151 -31.22 -13.24 -8.07
N LYS A 152 -30.93 -14.53 -8.14
CA LYS A 152 -30.94 -15.23 -9.42
C LYS A 152 -32.35 -15.10 -10.01
N MET A 153 -32.45 -14.86 -11.31
CA MET A 153 -33.74 -14.78 -11.99
C MET A 153 -34.63 -16.02 -11.76
N ALA A 154 -34.00 -17.16 -11.54
CA ALA A 154 -34.72 -18.41 -11.20
C ALA A 154 -35.38 -18.38 -9.82
N GLU A 155 -35.04 -17.44 -8.97
CA GLU A 155 -35.64 -17.25 -7.65
C GLU A 155 -36.82 -16.29 -7.66
N VAL A 156 -37.10 -15.71 -8.81
CA VAL A 156 -38.28 -14.88 -9.00
C VAL A 156 -39.46 -15.78 -9.21
N GLU A 157 -40.27 -15.95 -8.18
CA GLU A 157 -41.55 -16.65 -8.32
C GLU A 157 -42.54 -15.78 -9.10
N PHE A 158 -43.07 -16.36 -10.11
CA PHE A 158 -44.14 -15.75 -10.92
C PHE A 158 -45.48 -16.22 -10.43
#